data_1315c8ede9b154ef42c5bca0cffcefea
#
_entry.id   1315c8ede9b154ef42c5bca0cffcefea
#
_cell.length_a   1.000
_cell.length_b   1.000
_cell.length_c   1.000
_cell.angle_alpha   90.00
_cell.angle_beta   90.00
_cell.angle_gamma   90.00
#
_symmetry.space_group_name_H-M   'P 1'
#
loop_
_entity.id
_entity.type
_entity.pdbx_description
1 polymer ?
#
loop_
_entity_poly.entity_id
_entity_poly.type
_entity_poly.pdbx_seq_one_letter_code
_entity_poly.pdbx_strand_id
1 'polypeptide(L)'
;MSKRSLLFTALALSGVIGIAQSPNTLTAKEKKQGWKLLFDGHSTKGWHTYLRDTVGAKWQVKDGALVFDPSQPASGGGDIVTNDSYENFELRLEWKISKGGNSGIIFDVQENPKYSATYLTGPEMQVLDNIDASDNKKQNHLAGCLYDMAGDSTVSKPRPVGEWNEVRLIQNKGHLTFWLNGIKTFEGQIGSEEWNKMVAGSKFRNAQFSDFAKVAKGKIALQQHPG
;
A
#
# COMPACT_ATOMS: atom_id res chain seq x y z
N MET A 1 13.65 -10.63 -70.40
CA MET A 1 12.50 -10.36 -69.49
C MET A 1 12.57 -11.29 -68.30
N SER A 2 13.11 -10.83 -67.17
CA SER A 2 13.31 -11.63 -65.96
C SER A 2 12.15 -11.34 -64.99
N LYS A 3 11.37 -12.41 -64.66
CA LYS A 3 10.30 -12.35 -63.66
C LYS A 3 10.94 -12.43 -62.27
N ARG A 4 10.91 -11.36 -61.51
CA ARG A 4 11.23 -11.38 -60.05
C ARG A 4 10.00 -11.80 -59.28
N SER A 5 10.05 -12.97 -58.63
CA SER A 5 9.05 -13.40 -57.64
C SER A 5 9.35 -12.75 -56.29
N LEU A 6 8.40 -11.98 -55.78
CA LEU A 6 8.44 -11.49 -54.39
C LEU A 6 7.90 -12.60 -53.47
N LEU A 7 8.74 -13.09 -52.57
CA LEU A 7 8.32 -13.92 -51.43
C LEU A 7 7.86 -12.99 -50.32
N PHE A 8 6.57 -13.05 -49.94
CA PHE A 8 6.06 -12.46 -48.71
C PHE A 8 6.24 -13.46 -47.60
N THR A 9 7.16 -13.18 -46.66
CA THR A 9 7.28 -13.92 -45.41
C THR A 9 6.29 -13.35 -44.40
N ALA A 10 5.22 -14.07 -44.12
CA ALA A 10 4.28 -13.72 -43.08
C ALA A 10 4.94 -14.02 -41.72
N LEU A 11 5.28 -12.97 -40.99
CA LEU A 11 5.70 -13.10 -39.59
C LEU A 11 4.45 -13.36 -38.73
N ALA A 12 4.25 -14.60 -38.32
CA ALA A 12 3.22 -14.94 -37.32
C ALA A 12 3.72 -14.42 -35.96
N LEU A 13 3.16 -13.29 -35.48
CA LEU A 13 3.26 -12.92 -34.08
C LEU A 13 2.44 -13.94 -33.29
N SER A 14 3.10 -14.92 -32.70
CA SER A 14 2.54 -15.73 -31.63
C SER A 14 2.41 -14.85 -30.39
N GLY A 15 1.27 -14.19 -30.23
CA GLY A 15 0.90 -13.54 -28.98
C GLY A 15 0.82 -14.60 -27.89
N VAL A 16 1.78 -14.59 -26.97
CA VAL A 16 1.65 -15.33 -25.72
C VAL A 16 0.49 -14.67 -24.98
N ILE A 17 -0.68 -15.29 -25.02
CA ILE A 17 -1.79 -14.94 -24.13
C ILE A 17 -1.31 -15.34 -22.73
N GLY A 18 -0.70 -14.39 -22.02
CA GLY A 18 -0.41 -14.54 -20.61
C GLY A 18 -1.77 -14.72 -19.90
N ILE A 19 -2.01 -15.90 -19.34
CA ILE A 19 -3.15 -16.12 -18.46
C ILE A 19 -2.92 -15.17 -17.29
N ALA A 20 -3.76 -14.14 -17.17
CA ALA A 20 -3.72 -13.24 -16.02
C ALA A 20 -3.87 -14.08 -14.75
N GLN A 21 -2.95 -13.89 -13.82
CA GLN A 21 -3.01 -14.60 -12.53
C GLN A 21 -4.31 -14.23 -11.82
N SER A 22 -5.02 -15.24 -11.30
CA SER A 22 -6.21 -14.98 -10.49
C SER A 22 -5.83 -14.15 -9.26
N PRO A 23 -6.61 -13.14 -8.89
CA PRO A 23 -6.37 -12.37 -7.67
C PRO A 23 -6.26 -13.28 -6.43
N ASN A 24 -5.51 -12.83 -5.43
CA ASN A 24 -5.32 -13.54 -4.15
C ASN A 24 -4.82 -14.99 -4.32
N THR A 25 -3.99 -15.24 -5.32
CA THR A 25 -3.34 -16.54 -5.52
C THR A 25 -1.84 -16.36 -5.69
N LEU A 26 -1.06 -17.39 -5.35
CA LEU A 26 0.37 -17.43 -5.61
C LEU A 26 0.68 -18.52 -6.64
N THR A 27 1.47 -18.19 -7.63
CA THR A 27 2.07 -19.17 -8.55
C THR A 27 3.03 -20.10 -7.80
N ALA A 28 3.32 -21.26 -8.39
CA ALA A 28 4.33 -22.16 -7.84
C ALA A 28 5.71 -21.49 -7.71
N LYS A 29 6.05 -20.59 -8.64
CA LYS A 29 7.29 -19.80 -8.61
C LYS A 29 7.34 -18.87 -7.41
N GLU A 30 6.28 -18.10 -7.15
CA GLU A 30 6.18 -17.19 -6.02
C GLU A 30 6.24 -17.93 -4.69
N LYS A 31 5.51 -19.04 -4.55
CA LYS A 31 5.61 -19.90 -3.35
C LYS A 31 7.05 -20.36 -3.09
N LYS A 32 7.77 -20.79 -4.15
CA LYS A 32 9.17 -21.20 -4.06
C LYS A 32 10.11 -20.04 -3.69
N GLN A 33 9.75 -18.81 -4.06
CA GLN A 33 10.49 -17.58 -3.72
C GLN A 33 10.17 -17.06 -2.31
N GLY A 34 9.27 -17.71 -1.56
CA GLY A 34 8.92 -17.33 -0.19
C GLY A 34 7.78 -16.31 -0.07
N TRP A 35 7.07 -15.99 -1.17
CA TRP A 35 5.90 -15.14 -1.10
C TRP A 35 4.80 -15.78 -0.24
N LYS A 36 4.11 -14.95 0.53
CA LYS A 36 2.97 -15.34 1.36
C LYS A 36 1.78 -14.46 1.02
N LEU A 37 0.59 -15.06 0.95
CA LEU A 37 -0.65 -14.29 0.87
C LEU A 37 -0.94 -13.67 2.23
N LEU A 38 -1.14 -12.36 2.26
CA LEU A 38 -1.66 -11.63 3.42
C LEU A 38 -3.20 -11.64 3.44
N PHE A 39 -3.82 -11.91 2.28
CA PHE A 39 -5.27 -12.01 2.14
C PHE A 39 -5.61 -13.11 1.12
N ASP A 40 -6.51 -14.00 1.51
CA ASP A 40 -6.90 -15.19 0.71
C ASP A 40 -8.09 -14.93 -0.24
N GLY A 41 -8.65 -13.72 -0.24
CA GLY A 41 -9.84 -13.37 -1.02
C GLY A 41 -11.18 -13.78 -0.38
N HIS A 42 -11.17 -14.51 0.74
CA HIS A 42 -12.36 -15.12 1.32
C HIS A 42 -12.56 -14.85 2.82
N SER A 43 -11.49 -14.57 3.54
CA SER A 43 -11.54 -14.40 5.00
C SER A 43 -10.61 -13.27 5.47
N THR A 44 -10.87 -12.76 6.68
CA THR A 44 -9.99 -11.82 7.36
C THR A 44 -8.87 -12.50 8.15
N LYS A 45 -8.65 -13.81 7.92
CA LYS A 45 -7.60 -14.59 8.59
C LYS A 45 -6.23 -13.95 8.37
N GLY A 46 -5.47 -13.81 9.47
CA GLY A 46 -4.15 -13.15 9.43
C GLY A 46 -4.21 -11.65 9.73
N TRP A 47 -5.41 -11.12 9.98
CA TRP A 47 -5.66 -9.73 10.33
C TRP A 47 -6.47 -9.59 11.62
N HIS A 48 -6.33 -8.48 12.30
CA HIS A 48 -7.18 -8.04 13.40
C HIS A 48 -7.23 -6.51 13.44
N THR A 49 -8.23 -5.94 14.09
CA THR A 49 -8.28 -4.50 14.32
C THR A 49 -7.23 -4.13 15.37
N TYR A 50 -6.49 -3.07 15.13
CA TYR A 50 -5.43 -2.58 16.02
C TYR A 50 -5.89 -2.52 17.47
N LEU A 51 -5.09 -3.12 18.37
CA LEU A 51 -5.40 -3.32 19.80
C LEU A 51 -6.67 -4.12 20.10
N ARG A 52 -7.09 -5.01 19.18
CA ARG A 52 -8.22 -5.95 19.40
C ARG A 52 -7.83 -7.34 18.90
N ASP A 53 -8.58 -8.34 19.33
CA ASP A 53 -8.31 -9.74 18.98
C ASP A 53 -8.88 -10.15 17.61
N THR A 54 -9.86 -9.40 17.08
CA THR A 54 -10.59 -9.73 15.85
C THR A 54 -10.76 -8.52 14.95
N VAL A 55 -11.05 -8.77 13.69
CA VAL A 55 -11.40 -7.71 12.74
C VAL A 55 -12.80 -7.19 13.04
N GLY A 56 -12.93 -5.86 13.16
CA GLY A 56 -14.21 -5.21 13.41
C GLY A 56 -15.14 -5.22 12.20
N ALA A 57 -16.46 -5.12 12.43
CA ALA A 57 -17.50 -5.29 11.44
C ALA A 57 -17.44 -4.32 10.24
N LYS A 58 -16.73 -3.20 10.35
CA LYS A 58 -16.54 -2.26 9.22
C LYS A 58 -15.62 -2.80 8.14
N TRP A 59 -14.75 -3.76 8.46
CA TRP A 59 -13.94 -4.43 7.46
C TRP A 59 -14.58 -5.75 7.05
N GLN A 60 -14.97 -5.85 5.80
CA GLN A 60 -15.71 -6.98 5.25
C GLN A 60 -14.96 -7.58 4.05
N VAL A 61 -15.21 -8.85 3.79
CA VAL A 61 -14.78 -9.48 2.54
C VAL A 61 -15.94 -9.44 1.55
N LYS A 62 -15.74 -8.73 0.44
CA LYS A 62 -16.72 -8.63 -0.67
C LYS A 62 -15.99 -8.77 -2.00
N ASP A 63 -16.47 -9.61 -2.87
CA ASP A 63 -15.96 -9.82 -4.24
C ASP A 63 -14.43 -10.05 -4.28
N GLY A 64 -13.89 -10.81 -3.33
CA GLY A 64 -12.47 -11.12 -3.25
C GLY A 64 -11.60 -9.95 -2.75
N ALA A 65 -12.18 -8.92 -2.16
CA ALA A 65 -11.49 -7.76 -1.61
C ALA A 65 -11.78 -7.56 -0.11
N LEU A 66 -10.82 -7.00 0.62
CA LEU A 66 -11.05 -6.40 1.94
C LEU A 66 -11.67 -5.01 1.72
N VAL A 67 -12.89 -4.82 2.18
CA VAL A 67 -13.68 -3.60 1.95
C VAL A 67 -13.99 -2.94 3.28
N PHE A 68 -13.63 -1.67 3.41
CA PHE A 68 -14.08 -0.84 4.52
C PHE A 68 -15.48 -0.28 4.23
N ASP A 69 -16.44 -0.61 5.09
CA ASP A 69 -17.85 -0.18 4.97
C ASP A 69 -18.18 0.81 6.11
N PRO A 70 -18.23 2.12 5.83
CA PRO A 70 -18.50 3.14 6.85
C PRO A 70 -19.92 3.05 7.41
N SER A 71 -20.87 2.39 6.73
CA SER A 71 -22.26 2.26 7.18
C SER A 71 -22.43 1.34 8.39
N GLN A 72 -21.44 0.50 8.67
CA GLN A 72 -21.46 -0.40 9.82
C GLN A 72 -21.26 0.36 11.14
N PRO A 73 -21.68 -0.19 12.29
CA PRO A 73 -21.58 0.46 13.60
C PRO A 73 -20.16 0.98 13.91
N ALA A 74 -20.07 2.16 14.52
CA ALA A 74 -18.80 2.81 14.84
C ALA A 74 -17.86 1.94 15.68
N SER A 75 -18.41 1.13 16.58
CA SER A 75 -17.64 0.18 17.40
C SER A 75 -16.89 -0.89 16.61
N GLY A 76 -17.27 -1.11 15.33
CA GLY A 76 -16.59 -2.05 14.42
C GLY A 76 -15.45 -1.43 13.62
N GLY A 77 -15.11 -0.17 13.82
CA GLY A 77 -14.05 0.53 13.09
C GLY A 77 -12.66 0.39 13.72
N GLY A 78 -11.68 0.99 13.06
CA GLY A 78 -10.26 1.03 13.39
C GLY A 78 -9.40 0.47 12.25
N ASP A 79 -8.13 0.82 12.24
CA ASP A 79 -7.16 0.24 11.32
C ASP A 79 -7.08 -1.28 11.54
N ILE A 80 -6.91 -2.05 10.48
CA ILE A 80 -6.58 -3.46 10.61
C ILE A 80 -5.07 -3.66 10.43
N VAL A 81 -4.52 -4.58 11.21
CA VAL A 81 -3.09 -4.91 11.20
C VAL A 81 -2.88 -6.39 10.95
N THR A 82 -1.76 -6.75 10.35
CA THR A 82 -1.36 -8.16 10.20
C THR A 82 -1.08 -8.79 11.57
N ASN A 83 -1.39 -10.09 11.73
CA ASN A 83 -1.02 -10.83 12.94
C ASN A 83 0.50 -10.95 13.08
N ASP A 84 1.19 -11.20 11.96
CA ASP A 84 2.65 -11.29 11.91
C ASP A 84 3.29 -9.91 11.80
N SER A 85 4.57 -9.81 12.21
CA SER A 85 5.43 -8.64 12.02
C SER A 85 6.49 -8.94 10.96
N TYR A 86 6.83 -7.93 10.17
CA TYR A 86 7.77 -7.99 9.06
C TYR A 86 8.91 -6.98 9.27
N GLU A 87 10.11 -7.30 8.77
CA GLU A 87 11.27 -6.41 8.87
C GLU A 87 11.80 -6.05 7.48
N ASN A 88 12.25 -7.05 6.74
CA ASN A 88 12.69 -6.88 5.36
C ASN A 88 11.67 -7.58 4.47
N PHE A 89 10.96 -6.83 3.64
CA PHE A 89 9.86 -7.37 2.86
C PHE A 89 9.67 -6.63 1.53
N GLU A 90 9.01 -7.28 0.61
CA GLU A 90 8.34 -6.67 -0.53
C GLU A 90 6.84 -6.93 -0.37
N LEU A 91 6.05 -5.87 -0.30
CA LEU A 91 4.59 -5.92 -0.29
C LEU A 91 4.06 -5.57 -1.68
N ARG A 92 3.12 -6.37 -2.16
CA ARG A 92 2.31 -6.07 -3.35
C ARG A 92 0.84 -6.16 -2.99
N LEU A 93 0.08 -5.17 -3.37
CA LEU A 93 -1.36 -5.15 -3.23
C LEU A 93 -1.97 -4.24 -4.29
N GLU A 94 -3.28 -4.37 -4.46
CA GLU A 94 -4.07 -3.43 -5.23
C GLU A 94 -5.08 -2.74 -4.31
N TRP A 95 -5.36 -1.47 -4.58
CA TRP A 95 -6.40 -0.73 -3.88
C TRP A 95 -7.31 0.01 -4.84
N LYS A 96 -8.53 0.22 -4.39
CA LYS A 96 -9.56 0.98 -5.09
C LYS A 96 -10.25 1.88 -4.08
N ILE A 97 -10.41 3.18 -4.40
CA ILE A 97 -10.94 4.16 -3.47
C ILE A 97 -12.22 4.80 -4.02
N SER A 98 -13.08 5.22 -3.11
CA SER A 98 -14.28 6.00 -3.40
C SER A 98 -13.95 7.48 -3.59
N LYS A 99 -14.92 8.24 -4.14
CA LYS A 99 -14.80 9.70 -4.27
C LYS A 99 -14.58 10.34 -2.90
N GLY A 100 -13.56 11.20 -2.83
CA GLY A 100 -13.14 11.87 -1.61
C GLY A 100 -12.45 10.95 -0.61
N GLY A 101 -12.20 9.69 -0.96
CA GLY A 101 -11.66 8.69 -0.04
C GLY A 101 -10.22 8.97 0.36
N ASN A 102 -9.90 8.59 1.61
CA ASN A 102 -8.59 8.67 2.22
C ASN A 102 -8.31 7.37 2.99
N SER A 103 -7.10 6.85 2.89
CA SER A 103 -6.61 5.64 3.56
C SER A 103 -5.08 5.63 3.52
N GLY A 104 -4.44 4.58 4.04
CA GLY A 104 -3.00 4.43 4.03
C GLY A 104 -2.55 3.00 4.20
N ILE A 105 -1.36 2.72 3.68
CA ILE A 105 -0.62 1.48 3.93
C ILE A 105 0.49 1.85 4.91
N ILE A 106 0.29 1.49 6.19
CA ILE A 106 1.23 1.82 7.26
C ILE A 106 2.04 0.57 7.58
N PHE A 107 3.33 0.71 7.74
CA PHE A 107 4.24 -0.41 8.03
C PHE A 107 5.12 -0.09 9.24
N ASP A 108 5.88 -1.09 9.75
CA ASP A 108 6.64 -0.99 11.00
C ASP A 108 5.79 -0.64 12.23
N VAL A 109 4.50 -0.91 12.17
CA VAL A 109 3.55 -0.61 13.25
C VAL A 109 3.90 -1.40 14.49
N GLN A 110 4.10 -0.67 15.60
CA GLN A 110 4.26 -1.26 16.92
C GLN A 110 2.92 -1.32 17.62
N GLU A 111 2.36 -2.53 17.74
CA GLU A 111 1.10 -2.72 18.44
C GLU A 111 1.34 -2.79 19.95
N ASN A 112 1.04 -1.70 20.64
CA ASN A 112 1.17 -1.59 22.08
C ASN A 112 0.12 -0.61 22.59
N PRO A 113 -0.58 -0.88 23.74
CA PRO A 113 -1.59 0.01 24.33
C PRO A 113 -1.14 1.44 24.62
N LYS A 114 0.18 1.69 24.72
CA LYS A 114 0.72 3.06 24.87
C LYS A 114 0.53 3.92 23.61
N TYR A 115 0.31 3.29 22.45
CA TYR A 115 0.07 3.98 21.19
C TYR A 115 -1.41 3.88 20.81
N SER A 116 -2.09 4.99 20.72
CA SER A 116 -3.52 5.05 20.40
C SER A 116 -3.83 4.82 18.91
N ALA A 117 -2.82 4.83 18.04
CA ALA A 117 -2.98 4.70 16.59
C ALA A 117 -1.73 4.13 15.92
N THR A 118 -1.90 3.46 14.78
CA THR A 118 -0.86 2.81 13.99
C THR A 118 0.20 3.80 13.49
N TYR A 119 -0.22 4.99 13.04
CA TYR A 119 0.63 6.05 12.50
C TYR A 119 1.53 6.75 13.54
N LEU A 120 1.36 6.44 14.82
CA LEU A 120 2.27 6.98 15.86
C LEU A 120 3.66 6.34 15.78
N THR A 121 3.77 5.16 15.21
CA THR A 121 5.03 4.42 15.09
C THR A 121 5.40 4.09 13.65
N GLY A 122 4.42 3.86 12.78
CA GLY A 122 4.62 3.39 11.42
C GLY A 122 4.62 4.50 10.37
N PRO A 123 5.61 4.51 9.45
CA PRO A 123 5.54 5.30 8.23
C PRO A 123 4.39 4.83 7.34
N GLU A 124 3.90 5.73 6.48
CA GLU A 124 2.72 5.51 5.67
C GLU A 124 2.97 5.79 4.19
N MET A 125 2.61 4.82 3.33
CA MET A 125 2.39 5.07 1.92
C MET A 125 0.93 5.46 1.72
N GLN A 126 0.70 6.70 1.27
CA GLN A 126 -0.63 7.29 1.16
C GLN A 126 -1.52 6.61 0.12
N VAL A 127 -2.80 6.44 0.45
CA VAL A 127 -3.89 6.02 -0.44
C VAL A 127 -4.96 7.10 -0.45
N LEU A 128 -5.13 7.79 -1.58
CA LEU A 128 -5.96 8.99 -1.63
C LEU A 128 -6.67 9.14 -2.98
N ASP A 129 -7.88 9.68 -2.97
CA ASP A 129 -8.44 10.36 -4.12
C ASP A 129 -7.76 11.73 -4.27
N ASN A 130 -6.80 11.82 -5.19
CA ASN A 130 -6.02 13.05 -5.39
C ASN A 130 -6.85 14.26 -5.86
N ILE A 131 -8.12 14.05 -6.26
CA ILE A 131 -8.97 15.11 -6.84
C ILE A 131 -9.92 15.67 -5.77
N ASP A 132 -10.70 14.81 -5.13
CA ASP A 132 -11.82 15.23 -4.30
C ASP A 132 -11.57 15.05 -2.78
N ALA A 133 -10.49 14.36 -2.36
CA ALA A 133 -10.20 14.22 -0.94
C ALA A 133 -9.78 15.55 -0.31
N SER A 134 -10.24 15.81 0.93
CA SER A 134 -9.93 17.04 1.67
C SER A 134 -8.44 17.24 1.94
N ASP A 135 -7.69 16.14 2.00
CA ASP A 135 -6.24 16.10 2.33
C ASP A 135 -5.32 16.26 1.10
N ASN A 136 -5.85 16.55 -0.08
CA ASN A 136 -5.08 16.66 -1.34
C ASN A 136 -4.33 18.00 -1.53
N LYS A 137 -4.22 18.83 -0.49
CA LYS A 137 -3.68 20.19 -0.60
C LYS A 137 -2.17 20.28 -0.64
N LYS A 138 -1.49 19.24 -0.18
CA LYS A 138 -0.02 19.17 -0.16
C LYS A 138 0.46 18.04 -1.07
N GLN A 139 1.59 18.26 -1.76
CA GLN A 139 2.15 17.24 -2.67
C GLN A 139 2.54 15.95 -1.94
N ASN A 140 3.02 16.07 -0.70
CA ASN A 140 3.42 14.93 0.13
C ASN A 140 2.23 14.25 0.86
N HIS A 141 0.98 14.63 0.53
CA HIS A 141 -0.24 13.96 0.96
C HIS A 141 -0.93 13.19 -0.18
N LEU A 142 -0.39 13.26 -1.41
CA LEU A 142 -0.97 12.58 -2.56
C LEU A 142 -0.72 11.07 -2.54
N ALA A 143 -1.55 10.31 -3.27
CA ALA A 143 -1.44 8.85 -3.34
C ALA A 143 -0.04 8.39 -3.74
N GLY A 144 0.47 7.37 -3.06
CA GLY A 144 1.80 6.78 -3.30
C GLY A 144 2.95 7.54 -2.65
N CYS A 145 2.72 8.70 -2.04
CA CYS A 145 3.74 9.48 -1.34
C CYS A 145 4.08 8.87 0.03
N LEU A 146 5.26 9.19 0.57
CA LEU A 146 5.57 9.00 1.99
C LEU A 146 4.86 10.14 2.74
N TYR A 147 3.75 9.82 3.40
CA TYR A 147 2.79 10.78 3.94
C TYR A 147 3.43 11.84 4.84
N ASP A 148 3.09 13.10 4.58
CA ASP A 148 3.55 14.34 5.25
C ASP A 148 5.09 14.53 5.27
N MET A 149 5.86 13.65 4.61
CA MET A 149 7.31 13.70 4.56
C MET A 149 7.85 13.98 3.16
N ALA A 150 7.52 13.16 2.18
CA ALA A 150 8.02 13.30 0.81
C ALA A 150 6.93 12.98 -0.22
N GLY A 151 6.81 13.82 -1.24
CA GLY A 151 5.86 13.61 -2.32
C GLY A 151 6.13 14.52 -3.51
N ASP A 152 5.71 14.02 -4.68
CA ASP A 152 5.82 14.73 -5.96
C ASP A 152 4.57 14.44 -6.80
N SER A 153 3.81 15.48 -7.11
CA SER A 153 2.60 15.39 -7.94
C SER A 153 2.87 14.95 -9.38
N THR A 154 4.12 15.03 -9.84
CA THR A 154 4.48 14.57 -11.20
C THR A 154 4.52 13.06 -11.31
N VAL A 155 4.80 12.34 -10.21
CA VAL A 155 4.86 10.88 -10.13
C VAL A 155 3.67 10.25 -9.41
N SER A 156 2.93 11.00 -8.58
CA SER A 156 1.69 10.54 -7.97
C SER A 156 0.57 10.49 -9.03
N LYS A 157 0.40 9.33 -9.65
CA LYS A 157 -0.54 9.08 -10.76
C LYS A 157 -1.48 7.93 -10.43
N PRO A 158 -2.41 8.09 -9.46
CA PRO A 158 -3.45 7.09 -9.24
C PRO A 158 -4.39 7.02 -10.45
N ARG A 159 -4.96 5.84 -10.69
CA ARG A 159 -6.08 5.68 -11.61
C ARG A 159 -7.33 6.36 -11.04
N PRO A 160 -8.30 6.70 -11.86
CA PRO A 160 -9.55 7.32 -11.40
C PRO A 160 -10.24 6.58 -10.27
N VAL A 161 -11.03 7.31 -9.49
CA VAL A 161 -11.92 6.74 -8.46
C VAL A 161 -12.71 5.55 -9.03
N GLY A 162 -12.77 4.46 -8.27
CA GLY A 162 -13.43 3.23 -8.67
C GLY A 162 -12.58 2.27 -9.51
N GLU A 163 -11.36 2.64 -9.89
CA GLU A 163 -10.41 1.76 -10.56
C GLU A 163 -9.36 1.20 -9.60
N TRP A 164 -8.85 -0.01 -9.90
CA TRP A 164 -7.80 -0.65 -9.11
C TRP A 164 -6.43 -0.03 -9.41
N ASN A 165 -5.69 0.29 -8.37
CA ASN A 165 -4.33 0.80 -8.39
C ASN A 165 -3.38 -0.25 -7.83
N GLU A 166 -2.24 -0.44 -8.49
CA GLU A 166 -1.20 -1.38 -8.10
C GLU A 166 -0.15 -0.71 -7.20
N VAL A 167 0.16 -1.33 -6.09
CA VAL A 167 1.23 -0.91 -5.18
C VAL A 167 2.31 -1.96 -5.11
N ARG A 168 3.55 -1.49 -5.12
CA ARG A 168 4.72 -2.22 -4.72
C ARG A 168 5.49 -1.38 -3.70
N LEU A 169 5.71 -1.93 -2.50
CA LEU A 169 6.47 -1.31 -1.43
C LEU A 169 7.58 -2.27 -1.02
N ILE A 170 8.83 -1.81 -1.00
CA ILE A 170 9.98 -2.57 -0.52
C ILE A 170 10.56 -1.87 0.69
N GLN A 171 10.82 -2.64 1.74
CA GLN A 171 11.68 -2.28 2.85
C GLN A 171 12.80 -3.30 2.95
N ASN A 172 14.03 -2.83 2.89
CA ASN A 172 15.22 -3.68 3.05
C ASN A 172 16.27 -2.94 3.89
N LYS A 173 16.48 -3.37 5.13
CA LYS A 173 17.42 -2.74 6.09
C LYS A 173 17.18 -1.23 6.22
N GLY A 174 15.89 -0.84 6.30
CA GLY A 174 15.47 0.56 6.40
C GLY A 174 15.53 1.35 5.08
N HIS A 175 16.00 0.75 3.98
CA HIS A 175 15.86 1.36 2.65
C HIS A 175 14.45 1.11 2.14
N LEU A 176 13.74 2.18 1.83
CA LEU A 176 12.35 2.17 1.37
C LEU A 176 12.30 2.51 -0.11
N THR A 177 11.46 1.80 -0.86
CA THR A 177 11.10 2.18 -2.22
C THR A 177 9.62 1.90 -2.47
N PHE A 178 8.89 2.90 -2.97
CA PHE A 178 7.47 2.81 -3.29
C PHE A 178 7.23 2.95 -4.78
N TRP A 179 6.26 2.19 -5.29
CA TRP A 179 5.72 2.32 -6.64
C TRP A 179 4.20 2.35 -6.59
N LEU A 180 3.62 3.23 -7.39
CA LEU A 180 2.20 3.30 -7.69
C LEU A 180 2.00 3.13 -9.19
N ASN A 181 1.23 2.12 -9.61
CA ASN A 181 0.97 1.80 -11.03
C ASN A 181 2.27 1.69 -11.87
N GLY A 182 3.31 1.09 -11.30
CA GLY A 182 4.62 0.93 -11.96
C GLY A 182 5.52 2.17 -11.93
N ILE A 183 5.05 3.33 -11.47
CA ILE A 183 5.83 4.55 -11.33
C ILE A 183 6.44 4.61 -9.93
N LYS A 184 7.78 4.79 -9.83
CA LYS A 184 8.43 4.99 -8.53
C LYS A 184 8.05 6.34 -7.95
N THR A 185 7.42 6.34 -6.76
CA THR A 185 6.90 7.54 -6.10
C THR A 185 7.76 8.00 -4.93
N PHE A 186 8.53 7.09 -4.33
CA PHE A 186 9.45 7.41 -3.25
C PHE A 186 10.64 6.44 -3.22
N GLU A 187 11.80 6.95 -2.81
CA GLU A 187 12.97 6.16 -2.43
C GLU A 187 13.75 6.89 -1.35
N GLY A 188 14.15 6.20 -0.27
CA GLY A 188 14.89 6.81 0.82
C GLY A 188 15.33 5.83 1.88
N GLN A 189 16.22 6.28 2.77
CA GLN A 189 16.79 5.48 3.86
C GLN A 189 16.32 6.02 5.21
N ILE A 190 15.61 5.20 5.99
CA ILE A 190 15.22 5.52 7.38
C ILE A 190 16.48 5.84 8.19
N GLY A 191 16.43 6.97 8.91
CA GLY A 191 17.52 7.40 9.77
C GLY A 191 18.66 8.14 9.07
N SER A 192 18.62 8.32 7.73
CA SER A 192 19.56 9.18 7.02
C SER A 192 19.39 10.65 7.39
N GLU A 193 20.33 11.49 6.97
CA GLU A 193 20.23 12.95 7.16
C GLU A 193 18.99 13.50 6.44
N GLU A 194 18.72 13.03 5.21
CA GLU A 194 17.54 13.41 4.43
C GLU A 194 16.25 12.99 5.12
N TRP A 195 16.19 11.75 5.65
CA TRP A 195 15.06 11.28 6.44
C TRP A 195 14.79 12.17 7.65
N ASN A 196 15.85 12.50 8.40
CA ASN A 196 15.73 13.35 9.59
C ASN A 196 15.26 14.77 9.24
N LYS A 197 15.70 15.32 8.10
CA LYS A 197 15.18 16.60 7.57
C LYS A 197 13.69 16.52 7.22
N MET A 198 13.25 15.42 6.59
CA MET A 198 11.83 15.20 6.28
C MET A 198 11.00 15.08 7.58
N VAL A 199 11.44 14.32 8.57
CA VAL A 199 10.78 14.23 9.89
C VAL A 199 10.67 15.61 10.54
N ALA A 200 11.76 16.38 10.57
CA ALA A 200 11.77 17.72 11.16
C ALA A 200 10.84 18.72 10.44
N GLY A 201 10.59 18.52 9.15
CA GLY A 201 9.67 19.33 8.34
C GLY A 201 8.21 18.90 8.42
N SER A 202 7.90 17.76 9.04
CA SER A 202 6.59 17.14 9.08
C SER A 202 5.91 17.22 10.46
N LYS A 203 4.66 16.72 10.56
CA LYS A 203 3.97 16.55 11.85
C LYS A 203 4.71 15.57 12.79
N PHE A 204 5.51 14.67 12.24
CA PHE A 204 6.23 13.64 12.98
C PHE A 204 7.36 14.19 13.87
N ARG A 205 7.69 15.49 13.78
CA ARG A 205 8.58 16.18 14.73
C ARG A 205 7.99 16.35 16.13
N ASN A 206 6.67 16.24 16.26
CA ASN A 206 5.98 16.50 17.53
C ASN A 206 6.21 15.35 18.53
N ALA A 207 6.20 15.66 19.83
CA ALA A 207 6.53 14.72 20.92
C ALA A 207 5.72 13.42 20.91
N GLN A 208 4.46 13.46 20.47
CA GLN A 208 3.60 12.28 20.35
C GLN A 208 4.12 11.23 19.35
N PHE A 209 5.02 11.62 18.45
CA PHE A 209 5.65 10.77 17.45
C PHE A 209 7.10 10.39 17.82
N SER A 210 7.47 10.47 19.09
CA SER A 210 8.82 10.18 19.56
C SER A 210 9.34 8.79 19.16
N ASP A 211 8.43 7.83 18.95
CA ASP A 211 8.74 6.46 18.54
C ASP A 211 8.51 6.18 17.03
N PHE A 212 8.21 7.22 16.24
CA PHE A 212 7.97 7.10 14.80
C PHE A 212 9.20 6.57 14.06
N ALA A 213 9.01 5.50 13.29
CA ALA A 213 10.04 4.81 12.49
C ALA A 213 11.31 4.40 13.26
N LYS A 214 11.21 4.16 14.58
CA LYS A 214 12.34 3.75 15.42
C LYS A 214 12.63 2.26 15.40
N VAL A 215 11.64 1.44 15.01
CA VAL A 215 11.75 -0.02 15.00
C VAL A 215 11.39 -0.52 13.60
N ALA A 216 12.38 -1.13 12.93
CA ALA A 216 12.23 -1.59 11.54
C ALA A 216 11.46 -2.92 11.39
N LYS A 217 11.04 -3.54 12.49
CA LYS A 217 10.22 -4.74 12.49
C LYS A 217 8.87 -4.45 13.12
N GLY A 218 7.83 -4.48 12.32
CA GLY A 218 6.48 -4.19 12.79
C GLY A 218 5.40 -4.84 11.93
N LYS A 219 4.16 -4.56 12.26
CA LYS A 219 3.00 -5.01 11.50
C LYS A 219 2.77 -4.11 10.29
N ILE A 220 2.03 -4.64 9.31
CA ILE A 220 1.48 -3.87 8.20
C ILE A 220 0.03 -3.54 8.56
N ALA A 221 -0.37 -2.29 8.40
CA ALA A 221 -1.74 -1.83 8.63
C ALA A 221 -2.38 -1.30 7.36
N LEU A 222 -3.70 -1.48 7.27
CA LEU A 222 -4.58 -0.78 6.34
C LEU A 222 -5.42 0.20 7.14
N GLN A 223 -5.30 1.48 6.80
CA GLN A 223 -5.89 2.56 7.59
C GLN A 223 -7.38 2.71 7.31
N GLN A 224 -8.15 2.87 8.40
CA GLN A 224 -9.46 3.49 8.36
C GLN A 224 -9.29 4.99 8.56
N HIS A 225 -9.56 5.79 7.55
CA HIS A 225 -9.66 7.23 7.71
C HIS A 225 -11.13 7.65 7.73
N PRO A 226 -11.58 8.44 8.72
CA PRO A 226 -12.91 9.07 8.66
C PRO A 226 -12.86 10.13 7.56
N GLY A 227 -13.39 9.78 6.36
CA GLY A 227 -13.57 10.66 5.22
C GLY A 227 -14.89 11.40 5.33
#